data_f6566b5fa325a615b5e15bb6830a3374
#
_entry.id   f6566b5fa325a615b5e15bb6830a3374
#
_cell.length_a   1.000
_cell.length_b   1.000
_cell.length_c   1.000
_cell.angle_alpha   90.00
_cell.angle_beta   90.00
_cell.angle_gamma   90.00
#
_symmetry.space_group_name_H-M   'P 1'
#
loop_
_entity.id
_entity.type
_entity.pdbx_description
1 polymer ?
#
loop_
_entity_poly.entity_id
_entity_poly.type
_entity_poly.pdbx_seq_one_letter_code
_entity_poly.pdbx_strand_id
1 'polypeptide(L)'
;MLETIKERMIQSSATILQSLQKMDDAKVKMLLVFDKDRFLSILTIGDVQRAIIKKLSLDISISSIIDLNKEFASPHESLPQIKAKMLSMRSECMPVVDSDGMLVNAYLWKDLFHDSEVDHRAKIDLPVVIMAGGKGTRLKPITNVIPKPLVPVGDKTILEVIMDQFERIGCTKFYMSVNYKADIMEYYLSKLEHKYDIEFFMEDKPLGTIGSVSLLKGKITTPFFVSNCDSINDQDYRDVYDYHVQNKNDLTIVTMIKSFKIPYGVIETGENGIMTALREKPDLNFQVNTGAYILNPECIDEIPKDKFFHITHLMEKIKARGGRVGCFPVSEGAWHDMGEWPEYLKMINVI
;
A
#
# COMPACT_ATOMS: atom_id res chain seq x y z
N MET A 1 -0.44 23.89 15.55
CA MET A 1 0.91 23.30 15.48
C MET A 1 1.17 22.30 16.61
N LEU A 2 1.04 22.65 17.90
CA LEU A 2 1.26 21.69 19.02
C LEU A 2 0.27 20.50 19.05
N GLU A 3 -0.99 20.65 18.65
CA GLU A 3 -1.97 19.55 18.60
C GLU A 3 -1.62 18.52 17.54
N THR A 4 -1.27 18.94 16.33
CA THR A 4 -0.86 18.06 15.23
C THR A 4 0.41 17.27 15.56
N ILE A 5 1.28 17.80 16.41
CA ILE A 5 2.48 17.11 16.89
C ILE A 5 2.12 16.07 17.95
N LYS A 6 1.18 16.39 18.88
CA LYS A 6 0.75 15.47 19.95
C LYS A 6 0.13 14.18 19.43
N GLU A 7 -0.67 14.25 18.37
CA GLU A 7 -1.27 13.08 17.73
C GLU A 7 -0.22 12.11 17.17
N ARG A 8 0.98 12.60 16.85
CA ARG A 8 2.10 11.81 16.32
C ARG A 8 3.05 11.27 17.38
N MET A 9 2.87 11.61 18.66
CA MET A 9 3.78 11.18 19.74
C MET A 9 3.45 9.74 20.17
N ILE A 10 4.50 8.91 20.34
CA ILE A 10 4.38 7.54 20.83
C ILE A 10 5.54 7.21 21.79
N GLN A 11 5.29 6.38 22.80
CA GLN A 11 6.33 5.89 23.69
C GLN A 11 7.16 4.78 23.04
N SER A 12 8.43 4.76 23.31
CA SER A 12 9.37 3.74 22.78
C SER A 12 9.02 2.32 23.23
N SER A 13 8.33 2.18 24.35
CA SER A 13 7.81 0.90 24.86
C SER A 13 6.59 0.36 24.11
N ALA A 14 5.94 1.18 23.27
CA ALA A 14 4.82 0.72 22.45
C ALA A 14 5.25 -0.37 21.47
N THR A 15 4.32 -1.25 21.09
CA THR A 15 4.59 -2.32 20.15
C THR A 15 4.56 -1.83 18.70
N ILE A 16 5.13 -2.62 17.78
CA ILE A 16 5.04 -2.36 16.33
C ILE A 16 3.56 -2.27 15.91
N LEU A 17 2.71 -3.18 16.41
CA LEU A 17 1.28 -3.16 16.12
C LEU A 17 0.61 -1.86 16.60
N GLN A 18 0.88 -1.44 17.85
CA GLN A 18 0.35 -0.19 18.38
C GLN A 18 0.81 1.03 17.57
N SER A 19 2.04 1.02 17.06
CA SER A 19 2.52 2.10 16.20
C SER A 19 1.79 2.15 14.86
N LEU A 20 1.48 1.00 14.24
CA LEU A 20 0.67 0.92 13.03
C LEU A 20 -0.74 1.46 13.27
N GLN A 21 -1.41 1.00 14.34
CA GLN A 21 -2.75 1.46 14.70
C GLN A 21 -2.76 2.98 14.90
N LYS A 22 -1.76 3.51 15.60
CA LYS A 22 -1.66 4.96 15.82
C LYS A 22 -1.41 5.75 14.53
N MET A 23 -0.61 5.21 13.60
CA MET A 23 -0.41 5.82 12.28
C MET A 23 -1.72 5.85 11.49
N ASP A 24 -2.50 4.78 11.52
CA ASP A 24 -3.78 4.68 10.83
C ASP A 24 -4.83 5.62 11.45
N ASP A 25 -4.97 5.63 12.77
CA ASP A 25 -5.92 6.49 13.49
C ASP A 25 -5.65 7.98 13.25
N ALA A 26 -4.38 8.38 13.28
CA ALA A 26 -3.94 9.75 13.05
C ALA A 26 -3.80 10.11 11.54
N LYS A 27 -4.00 9.15 10.63
CA LYS A 27 -3.78 9.27 9.17
C LYS A 27 -2.39 9.84 8.84
N VAL A 28 -1.35 9.29 9.47
CA VAL A 28 0.04 9.72 9.31
C VAL A 28 0.96 8.55 9.00
N LYS A 29 2.03 8.79 8.24
CA LYS A 29 3.02 7.78 7.87
C LYS A 29 4.28 7.81 8.76
N MET A 30 4.26 8.62 9.84
CA MET A 30 5.41 8.86 10.70
C MET A 30 4.97 9.27 12.11
N LEU A 31 5.67 8.73 13.13
CA LEU A 31 5.48 9.05 14.54
C LEU A 31 6.77 9.58 15.17
N LEU A 32 6.62 10.43 16.17
CA LEU A 32 7.68 10.97 17.02
C LEU A 32 7.80 10.08 18.24
N VAL A 33 8.95 9.45 18.43
CA VAL A 33 9.17 8.44 19.49
C VAL A 33 9.84 9.08 20.70
N PHE A 34 9.27 8.79 21.87
CA PHE A 34 9.75 9.31 23.15
C PHE A 34 10.09 8.17 24.12
N ASP A 35 11.03 8.42 25.00
CA ASP A 35 11.18 7.68 26.26
C ASP A 35 10.80 8.62 27.40
N LYS A 36 9.65 8.41 28.00
CA LYS A 36 8.98 9.37 28.90
C LYS A 36 8.82 10.73 28.22
N ASP A 37 9.56 11.74 28.65
CA ASP A 37 9.50 13.11 28.09
C ASP A 37 10.65 13.41 27.12
N ARG A 38 11.65 12.52 27.01
CA ARG A 38 12.79 12.69 26.13
C ARG A 38 12.49 12.20 24.73
N PHE A 39 12.73 13.05 23.73
CA PHE A 39 12.63 12.66 22.34
C PHE A 39 13.78 11.71 21.95
N LEU A 40 13.46 10.60 21.30
CA LEU A 40 14.45 9.60 20.86
C LEU A 40 14.70 9.64 19.36
N SER A 41 13.65 9.55 18.57
CA SER A 41 13.76 9.39 17.11
C SER A 41 12.40 9.56 16.42
N ILE A 42 12.42 9.37 15.10
CA ILE A 42 11.22 9.22 14.26
C ILE A 42 11.07 7.75 13.89
N LEU A 43 9.85 7.23 14.00
CA LEU A 43 9.45 5.95 13.44
C LEU A 43 8.61 6.21 12.17
N THR A 44 9.05 5.72 11.03
CA THR A 44 8.33 5.83 9.76
C THR A 44 7.61 4.52 9.43
N ILE A 45 6.59 4.60 8.56
CA ILE A 45 5.93 3.39 8.03
C ILE A 45 6.94 2.46 7.35
N GLY A 46 7.97 2.99 6.69
CA GLY A 46 9.05 2.20 6.08
C GLY A 46 9.90 1.43 7.10
N ASP A 47 10.10 1.97 8.31
CA ASP A 47 10.80 1.24 9.40
C ASP A 47 9.97 0.02 9.82
N VAL A 48 8.65 0.21 9.96
CA VAL A 48 7.70 -0.85 10.30
C VAL A 48 7.62 -1.91 9.20
N GLN A 49 7.50 -1.49 7.93
CA GLN A 49 7.48 -2.40 6.78
C GLN A 49 8.75 -3.27 6.74
N ARG A 50 9.93 -2.68 6.96
CA ARG A 50 11.19 -3.43 7.04
C ARG A 50 11.20 -4.45 8.18
N ALA A 51 10.62 -4.11 9.33
CA ALA A 51 10.50 -5.03 10.47
C ALA A 51 9.59 -6.23 10.12
N ILE A 52 8.46 -5.98 9.47
CA ILE A 52 7.52 -7.02 9.02
C ILE A 52 8.17 -7.94 7.98
N ILE A 53 8.87 -7.36 6.99
CA ILE A 53 9.61 -8.11 5.96
C ILE A 53 10.67 -9.02 6.59
N LYS A 54 11.33 -8.55 7.65
CA LYS A 54 12.27 -9.35 8.46
C LYS A 54 11.59 -10.38 9.38
N LYS A 55 10.26 -10.49 9.34
CA LYS A 55 9.45 -11.38 10.19
C LYS A 55 9.62 -11.13 11.69
N LEU A 56 9.85 -9.90 12.10
CA LEU A 56 9.81 -9.55 13.52
C LEU A 56 8.38 -9.63 14.04
N SER A 57 8.19 -10.04 15.30
CA SER A 57 6.88 -10.05 15.93
C SER A 57 6.33 -8.63 16.03
N LEU A 58 5.04 -8.45 15.76
CA LEU A 58 4.38 -7.16 15.90
C LEU A 58 4.18 -6.75 17.38
N ASP A 59 4.37 -7.68 18.30
CA ASP A 59 4.23 -7.47 19.76
C ASP A 59 5.52 -6.95 20.41
N ILE A 60 6.65 -6.88 19.68
CA ILE A 60 7.87 -6.32 20.24
C ILE A 60 7.83 -4.80 20.27
N SER A 61 8.59 -4.22 21.20
CA SER A 61 8.71 -2.77 21.35
C SER A 61 9.34 -2.13 20.11
N ILE A 62 8.83 -0.95 19.73
CA ILE A 62 9.40 -0.15 18.63
C ILE A 62 10.83 0.34 18.93
N SER A 63 11.27 0.32 20.20
CA SER A 63 12.65 0.62 20.57
C SER A 63 13.68 -0.27 19.85
N SER A 64 13.27 -1.49 19.44
CA SER A 64 14.13 -2.44 18.73
C SER A 64 14.28 -2.17 17.22
N ILE A 65 13.46 -1.28 16.65
CA ILE A 65 13.42 -1.01 15.22
C ILE A 65 13.67 0.46 14.84
N ILE A 66 13.65 1.38 15.82
CA ILE A 66 13.97 2.80 15.57
C ILE A 66 15.47 2.97 15.32
N ASP A 67 15.80 3.89 14.42
CA ASP A 67 17.16 4.32 14.19
C ASP A 67 17.46 5.55 15.07
N LEU A 68 18.37 5.38 16.03
CA LEU A 68 18.79 6.43 16.94
C LEU A 68 19.86 7.39 16.35
N ASN A 69 20.38 7.08 15.16
CA ASN A 69 21.40 7.88 14.48
C ASN A 69 20.82 8.87 13.47
N LYS A 70 19.48 9.02 13.43
CA LYS A 70 18.84 10.01 12.55
C LYS A 70 19.25 11.43 12.97
N GLU A 71 19.57 12.25 11.98
CA GLU A 71 19.88 13.67 12.20
C GLU A 71 18.58 14.48 12.38
N PHE A 72 18.62 15.41 13.32
CA PHE A 72 17.55 16.37 13.61
C PHE A 72 18.08 17.79 13.53
N ALA A 73 17.17 18.77 13.46
CA ALA A 73 17.56 20.16 13.49
C ALA A 73 17.80 20.62 14.94
N SER A 74 18.70 21.58 15.08
CA SER A 74 18.95 22.29 16.35
C SER A 74 18.09 23.56 16.42
N PRO A 75 17.74 24.08 17.63
CA PRO A 75 17.01 25.34 17.79
C PRO A 75 17.73 26.57 17.21
N HIS A 76 19.04 26.45 16.94
CA HIS A 76 19.87 27.53 16.38
C HIS A 76 19.90 27.53 14.85
N GLU A 77 19.39 26.48 14.20
CA GLU A 77 19.34 26.40 12.74
C GLU A 77 18.25 27.31 12.17
N SER A 78 18.57 28.05 11.12
CA SER A 78 17.63 28.91 10.41
C SER A 78 16.65 28.06 9.55
N LEU A 79 15.46 28.61 9.27
CA LEU A 79 14.48 27.95 8.40
C LEU A 79 15.02 27.51 7.03
N PRO A 80 15.87 28.30 6.32
CA PRO A 80 16.49 27.84 5.08
C PRO A 80 17.41 26.60 5.27
N GLN A 81 18.16 26.52 6.39
CA GLN A 81 18.98 25.36 6.71
C GLN A 81 18.14 24.12 7.00
N ILE A 82 17.03 24.29 7.75
CA ILE A 82 16.07 23.21 8.02
C ILE A 82 15.45 22.71 6.72
N LYS A 83 15.02 23.60 5.82
CA LYS A 83 14.50 23.23 4.49
C LYS A 83 15.53 22.45 3.67
N ALA A 84 16.78 22.92 3.61
CA ALA A 84 17.86 22.24 2.89
C ALA A 84 18.12 20.84 3.46
N LYS A 85 18.09 20.68 4.79
CA LYS A 85 18.26 19.40 5.48
C LYS A 85 17.09 18.45 5.15
N MET A 86 15.84 18.93 5.19
CA MET A 86 14.67 18.13 4.81
C MET A 86 14.73 17.64 3.36
N LEU A 87 15.13 18.49 2.43
CA LEU A 87 15.32 18.14 1.03
C LEU A 87 16.41 17.07 0.84
N SER A 88 17.56 17.25 1.48
CA SER A 88 18.69 16.30 1.37
C SER A 88 18.36 14.93 1.96
N MET A 89 17.63 14.91 3.08
CA MET A 89 17.23 13.69 3.78
C MET A 89 15.92 13.10 3.26
N ARG A 90 15.22 13.81 2.38
CA ARG A 90 13.85 13.46 1.90
C ARG A 90 12.89 13.20 3.06
N SER A 91 12.96 14.03 4.10
CA SER A 91 12.19 13.84 5.32
C SER A 91 10.88 14.64 5.27
N GLU A 92 9.76 13.97 5.53
CA GLU A 92 8.43 14.61 5.63
C GLU A 92 8.25 15.43 6.93
N CYS A 93 9.15 15.21 7.91
CA CYS A 93 9.17 15.93 9.17
C CYS A 93 10.59 16.13 9.65
N MET A 94 10.88 17.34 10.15
CA MET A 94 12.14 17.67 10.81
C MET A 94 11.87 18.08 12.25
N PRO A 95 12.12 17.19 13.22
CA PRO A 95 12.16 17.56 14.63
C PRO A 95 13.29 18.55 14.92
N VAL A 96 13.00 19.50 15.78
CA VAL A 96 13.99 20.44 16.34
C VAL A 96 14.23 20.03 17.79
N VAL A 97 15.45 19.61 18.09
CA VAL A 97 15.81 19.01 19.37
C VAL A 97 16.92 19.85 20.02
N ASP A 98 16.75 20.18 21.30
CA ASP A 98 17.77 20.93 22.05
C ASP A 98 18.92 20.05 22.54
N SER A 99 19.89 20.66 23.23
CA SER A 99 21.07 19.97 23.77
C SER A 99 20.72 18.94 24.88
N ASP A 100 19.56 19.06 25.50
CA ASP A 100 19.10 18.14 26.55
C ASP A 100 18.29 16.96 25.99
N GLY A 101 18.08 16.95 24.66
CA GLY A 101 17.31 15.92 23.95
C GLY A 101 15.79 16.14 24.04
N MET A 102 15.35 17.37 24.31
CA MET A 102 13.93 17.72 24.36
C MET A 102 13.47 18.21 22.99
N LEU A 103 12.29 17.77 22.57
CA LEU A 103 11.65 18.26 21.35
C LEU A 103 11.11 19.68 21.57
N VAL A 104 11.75 20.65 20.93
CA VAL A 104 11.37 22.08 21.01
C VAL A 104 10.30 22.40 19.95
N ASN A 105 10.44 21.83 18.75
CA ASN A 105 9.52 22.02 17.62
C ASN A 105 9.60 20.85 16.65
N ALA A 106 8.68 20.77 15.69
CA ALA A 106 8.77 19.88 14.54
C ALA A 106 8.15 20.57 13.32
N TYR A 107 8.89 20.61 12.23
CA TYR A 107 8.40 21.14 10.95
C TYR A 107 7.95 20.01 10.07
N LEU A 108 6.72 20.06 9.57
CA LEU A 108 6.21 19.13 8.57
C LEU A 108 6.49 19.68 7.17
N TRP A 109 6.68 18.79 6.20
CA TRP A 109 6.89 19.16 4.80
C TRP A 109 5.84 20.15 4.29
N LYS A 110 4.56 19.85 4.52
CA LYS A 110 3.43 20.68 4.10
C LYS A 110 3.43 22.10 4.69
N ASP A 111 4.11 22.32 5.83
CA ASP A 111 4.18 23.63 6.50
C ASP A 111 5.30 24.50 5.91
N LEU A 112 6.30 23.90 5.29
CA LEU A 112 7.49 24.57 4.76
C LEU A 112 7.53 24.66 3.24
N PHE A 113 6.92 23.70 2.57
CA PHE A 113 6.89 23.60 1.12
C PHE A 113 5.44 23.69 0.63
N HIS A 114 5.19 24.47 -0.40
CA HIS A 114 3.87 24.54 -1.02
C HIS A 114 3.67 23.33 -1.94
N ASP A 115 2.41 22.92 -2.18
CA ASP A 115 2.02 21.76 -3.00
C ASP A 115 2.56 21.75 -4.44
N SER A 116 3.22 22.81 -4.87
CA SER A 116 3.85 22.96 -6.19
C SER A 116 5.32 22.50 -6.23
N GLU A 117 5.94 22.12 -5.10
CA GLU A 117 7.31 21.61 -5.14
C GLU A 117 7.30 20.11 -5.50
N VAL A 118 7.70 19.87 -6.72
CA VAL A 118 7.79 18.60 -7.44
C VAL A 118 8.40 17.52 -6.57
N ASP A 119 7.71 16.38 -6.50
CA ASP A 119 8.30 15.14 -5.98
C ASP A 119 9.54 14.80 -6.82
N HIS A 120 10.73 15.06 -6.27
CA HIS A 120 12.02 14.84 -6.94
C HIS A 120 12.43 13.37 -7.06
N ARG A 121 11.59 12.43 -6.61
CA ARG A 121 11.86 11.02 -6.84
C ARG A 121 11.73 10.69 -8.32
N ALA A 122 12.61 9.82 -8.81
CA ALA A 122 12.57 9.39 -10.21
C ALA A 122 11.19 8.83 -10.57
N LYS A 123 10.64 9.28 -11.69
CA LYS A 123 9.43 8.69 -12.26
C LYS A 123 9.71 7.26 -12.70
N ILE A 124 8.73 6.40 -12.51
CA ILE A 124 8.76 5.00 -12.95
C ILE A 124 7.85 4.91 -14.18
N ASP A 125 8.42 4.65 -15.34
CA ASP A 125 7.66 4.47 -16.58
C ASP A 125 7.42 2.98 -16.83
N LEU A 126 6.51 2.39 -16.05
CA LEU A 126 6.14 0.98 -16.13
C LEU A 126 4.68 0.82 -16.58
N PRO A 127 4.37 -0.21 -17.39
CA PRO A 127 2.99 -0.54 -17.73
C PRO A 127 2.18 -0.97 -16.51
N VAL A 128 0.89 -0.63 -16.53
CA VAL A 128 -0.07 -1.04 -15.50
C VAL A 128 -1.19 -1.83 -16.16
N VAL A 129 -1.43 -3.04 -15.69
CA VAL A 129 -2.56 -3.87 -16.11
C VAL A 129 -3.67 -3.76 -15.07
N ILE A 130 -4.86 -3.31 -15.48
CA ILE A 130 -6.02 -3.23 -14.61
C ILE A 130 -7.04 -4.32 -14.96
N MET A 131 -7.36 -5.15 -13.98
CA MET A 131 -8.30 -6.26 -14.12
C MET A 131 -9.73 -5.77 -13.90
N ALA A 132 -10.43 -5.41 -14.98
CA ALA A 132 -11.73 -4.76 -14.95
C ALA A 132 -12.90 -5.57 -15.56
N GLY A 133 -12.68 -6.86 -15.88
CA GLY A 133 -13.68 -7.74 -16.50
C GLY A 133 -14.79 -8.25 -15.57
N GLY A 134 -14.76 -7.96 -14.28
CA GLY A 134 -15.67 -8.49 -13.28
C GLY A 134 -17.06 -7.85 -13.28
N LYS A 135 -18.11 -8.64 -12.93
CA LYS A 135 -19.52 -8.19 -12.88
C LYS A 135 -19.86 -7.29 -11.68
N GLY A 136 -19.00 -7.19 -10.66
CA GLY A 136 -19.24 -6.36 -9.47
C GLY A 136 -20.48 -6.71 -8.65
N THR A 137 -20.85 -8.00 -8.55
CA THR A 137 -22.13 -8.47 -7.99
C THR A 137 -22.39 -8.06 -6.55
N ARG A 138 -21.33 -7.81 -5.76
CA ARG A 138 -21.42 -7.38 -4.35
C ARG A 138 -21.89 -5.93 -4.18
N LEU A 139 -21.75 -5.08 -5.21
CA LEU A 139 -22.19 -3.68 -5.22
C LEU A 139 -23.55 -3.50 -5.92
N LYS A 140 -24.32 -4.57 -6.15
CA LYS A 140 -25.71 -4.41 -6.65
C LYS A 140 -26.55 -3.60 -5.66
N PRO A 141 -27.48 -2.74 -6.13
CA PRO A 141 -27.95 -2.61 -7.53
C PRO A 141 -27.15 -1.65 -8.43
N ILE A 142 -26.18 -0.88 -7.91
CA ILE A 142 -25.41 0.10 -8.70
C ILE A 142 -24.79 -0.57 -9.94
N THR A 143 -24.15 -1.72 -9.76
CA THR A 143 -23.47 -2.43 -10.85
C THR A 143 -24.39 -3.08 -11.88
N ASN A 144 -25.71 -3.05 -11.65
CA ASN A 144 -26.69 -3.38 -12.69
C ASN A 144 -26.75 -2.28 -13.77
N VAL A 145 -26.40 -1.04 -13.43
CA VAL A 145 -26.45 0.12 -14.33
C VAL A 145 -25.08 0.46 -14.87
N ILE A 146 -24.11 0.67 -14.00
CA ILE A 146 -22.72 1.05 -14.34
C ILE A 146 -21.73 -0.07 -13.99
N PRO A 147 -20.67 -0.29 -14.77
CA PRO A 147 -19.63 -1.25 -14.40
C PRO A 147 -18.90 -0.81 -13.12
N LYS A 148 -18.48 -1.79 -12.31
CA LYS A 148 -17.85 -1.54 -11.00
C LYS A 148 -16.71 -0.51 -11.03
N PRO A 149 -15.79 -0.54 -12.01
CA PRO A 149 -14.69 0.45 -12.06
C PRO A 149 -15.17 1.90 -12.19
N LEU A 150 -16.37 2.12 -12.72
CA LEU A 150 -16.95 3.44 -12.90
C LEU A 150 -17.87 3.89 -11.76
N VAL A 151 -17.93 3.13 -10.67
CA VAL A 151 -18.67 3.55 -9.46
C VAL A 151 -17.99 4.80 -8.88
N PRO A 152 -18.76 5.88 -8.56
CA PRO A 152 -18.17 7.16 -8.16
C PRO A 152 -17.57 7.11 -6.75
N VAL A 153 -16.46 7.81 -6.57
CA VAL A 153 -15.80 8.10 -5.29
C VAL A 153 -15.48 9.59 -5.29
N GLY A 154 -16.30 10.38 -4.61
CA GLY A 154 -16.26 11.85 -4.74
C GLY A 154 -16.56 12.28 -6.19
N ASP A 155 -15.72 13.12 -6.75
CA ASP A 155 -15.86 13.65 -8.11
C ASP A 155 -15.23 12.75 -9.19
N LYS A 156 -14.68 11.59 -8.81
CA LYS A 156 -14.00 10.65 -9.71
C LYS A 156 -14.62 9.26 -9.62
N THR A 157 -14.29 8.40 -10.57
CA THR A 157 -14.59 6.98 -10.49
C THR A 157 -13.50 6.24 -9.70
N ILE A 158 -13.83 5.04 -9.19
CA ILE A 158 -12.81 4.14 -8.55
C ILE A 158 -11.61 3.97 -9.48
N LEU A 159 -11.86 3.76 -10.77
CA LEU A 159 -10.82 3.55 -11.77
C LEU A 159 -9.90 4.75 -11.93
N GLU A 160 -10.45 5.98 -11.99
CA GLU A 160 -9.65 7.20 -12.06
C GLU A 160 -8.78 7.38 -10.83
N VAL A 161 -9.31 7.10 -9.64
CA VAL A 161 -8.53 7.17 -8.39
C VAL A 161 -7.34 6.20 -8.45
N ILE A 162 -7.55 4.97 -8.93
CA ILE A 162 -6.49 3.98 -9.10
C ILE A 162 -5.47 4.44 -10.15
N MET A 163 -5.92 4.89 -11.31
CA MET A 163 -5.03 5.36 -12.38
C MET A 163 -4.20 6.58 -11.95
N ASP A 164 -4.79 7.52 -11.21
CA ASP A 164 -4.09 8.68 -10.67
C ASP A 164 -2.96 8.30 -9.69
N GLN A 165 -3.12 7.23 -8.91
CA GLN A 165 -2.06 6.76 -8.02
C GLN A 165 -0.82 6.30 -8.81
N PHE A 166 -1.02 5.61 -9.91
CA PHE A 166 0.06 5.17 -10.78
C PHE A 166 0.66 6.34 -11.60
N GLU A 167 -0.18 7.25 -12.09
CA GLU A 167 0.28 8.42 -12.86
C GLU A 167 1.18 9.34 -12.02
N ARG A 168 0.88 9.54 -10.75
CA ARG A 168 1.71 10.32 -9.82
C ARG A 168 3.15 9.84 -9.76
N ILE A 169 3.38 8.55 -9.93
CA ILE A 169 4.74 7.96 -9.96
C ILE A 169 5.33 7.88 -11.37
N GLY A 170 4.58 8.29 -12.42
CA GLY A 170 5.01 8.34 -13.81
C GLY A 170 4.50 7.22 -14.70
N CYS A 171 3.70 6.29 -14.20
CA CYS A 171 3.10 5.21 -14.99
C CYS A 171 1.88 5.76 -15.73
N THR A 172 1.97 5.92 -17.04
CA THR A 172 0.90 6.48 -17.88
C THR A 172 0.32 5.47 -18.89
N LYS A 173 0.99 4.33 -19.12
CA LYS A 173 0.53 3.26 -20.00
C LYS A 173 -0.32 2.26 -19.23
N PHE A 174 -1.60 2.14 -19.62
CA PHE A 174 -2.56 1.24 -19.00
C PHE A 174 -3.09 0.21 -19.98
N TYR A 175 -3.05 -1.06 -19.58
CA TYR A 175 -3.72 -2.16 -20.26
C TYR A 175 -4.97 -2.55 -19.44
N MET A 176 -6.16 -2.46 -20.04
CA MET A 176 -7.43 -2.74 -19.37
C MET A 176 -8.01 -4.07 -19.83
N SER A 177 -8.06 -5.05 -18.92
CA SER A 177 -8.82 -6.28 -19.14
C SER A 177 -10.30 -5.98 -18.96
N VAL A 178 -11.12 -6.12 -19.99
CA VAL A 178 -12.55 -5.82 -19.96
C VAL A 178 -13.37 -7.01 -20.48
N ASN A 179 -14.58 -7.12 -19.97
CA ASN A 179 -15.57 -8.10 -20.42
C ASN A 179 -16.99 -7.55 -20.21
N TYR A 180 -17.44 -7.45 -18.97
CA TYR A 180 -18.79 -6.99 -18.63
C TYR A 180 -18.90 -5.48 -18.84
N LYS A 181 -19.84 -5.04 -19.72
CA LYS A 181 -20.11 -3.63 -20.05
C LYS A 181 -18.88 -2.88 -20.54
N ALA A 182 -18.06 -3.52 -21.36
CA ALA A 182 -16.83 -2.94 -21.91
C ALA A 182 -17.10 -1.65 -22.70
N ASP A 183 -18.19 -1.61 -23.46
CA ASP A 183 -18.66 -0.45 -24.24
C ASP A 183 -18.85 0.81 -23.38
N ILE A 184 -19.44 0.67 -22.20
CA ILE A 184 -19.61 1.79 -21.27
C ILE A 184 -18.27 2.27 -20.73
N MET A 185 -17.35 1.36 -20.43
CA MET A 185 -16.00 1.72 -19.96
C MET A 185 -15.18 2.42 -21.06
N GLU A 186 -15.18 1.86 -22.26
CA GLU A 186 -14.48 2.45 -23.41
C GLU A 186 -15.01 3.86 -23.71
N TYR A 187 -16.35 4.02 -23.76
CA TYR A 187 -16.95 5.32 -23.99
C TYR A 187 -16.57 6.33 -22.90
N TYR A 188 -16.68 5.96 -21.63
CA TYR A 188 -16.35 6.85 -20.52
C TYR A 188 -14.89 7.30 -20.58
N LEU A 189 -13.97 6.35 -20.69
CA LEU A 189 -12.53 6.63 -20.71
C LEU A 189 -12.10 7.43 -21.96
N SER A 190 -12.80 7.28 -23.08
CA SER A 190 -12.55 8.09 -24.27
C SER A 190 -12.90 9.58 -24.11
N LYS A 191 -13.66 9.93 -23.05
CA LYS A 191 -14.04 11.33 -22.73
C LYS A 191 -13.13 11.98 -21.71
N LEU A 192 -12.30 11.20 -21.02
CA LEU A 192 -11.29 11.77 -20.12
C LEU A 192 -10.23 12.54 -20.92
N GLU A 193 -9.69 13.59 -20.33
CA GLU A 193 -8.54 14.29 -20.89
C GLU A 193 -7.39 13.28 -21.15
N HIS A 194 -6.62 13.51 -22.22
CA HIS A 194 -5.56 12.59 -22.69
C HIS A 194 -4.37 12.45 -21.71
N LYS A 195 -4.67 12.23 -20.46
CA LYS A 195 -3.72 12.04 -19.38
C LYS A 195 -3.12 10.63 -19.37
N TYR A 196 -3.87 9.64 -19.89
CA TYR A 196 -3.53 8.23 -19.85
C TYR A 196 -3.46 7.64 -21.26
N ASP A 197 -2.48 6.77 -21.50
CA ASP A 197 -2.43 5.91 -22.69
C ASP A 197 -3.07 4.57 -22.35
N ILE A 198 -4.30 4.37 -22.84
CA ILE A 198 -5.12 3.22 -22.48
C ILE A 198 -5.29 2.28 -23.66
N GLU A 199 -4.92 1.01 -23.49
CA GLU A 199 -5.16 -0.07 -24.44
C GLU A 199 -6.10 -1.10 -23.81
N PHE A 200 -7.25 -1.32 -24.44
CA PHE A 200 -8.21 -2.35 -24.01
C PHE A 200 -7.88 -3.69 -24.62
N PHE A 201 -8.06 -4.74 -23.83
CA PHE A 201 -8.05 -6.12 -24.31
C PHE A 201 -9.22 -6.91 -23.73
N MET A 202 -9.90 -7.63 -24.63
CA MET A 202 -11.17 -8.28 -24.33
C MET A 202 -10.94 -9.72 -23.85
N GLU A 203 -11.71 -10.10 -22.83
CA GLU A 203 -11.90 -11.51 -22.45
C GLU A 203 -13.17 -12.05 -23.12
N ASP A 204 -13.06 -12.99 -24.05
CA ASP A 204 -14.23 -13.64 -24.66
C ASP A 204 -15.07 -14.44 -23.62
N LYS A 205 -14.41 -14.88 -22.57
CA LYS A 205 -14.98 -15.58 -21.42
C LYS A 205 -14.21 -15.20 -20.16
N PRO A 206 -14.80 -15.33 -18.96
CA PRO A 206 -14.07 -15.05 -17.71
C PRO A 206 -12.81 -15.92 -17.59
N LEU A 207 -11.63 -15.29 -17.52
CA LEU A 207 -10.33 -15.95 -17.43
C LEU A 207 -9.74 -15.96 -16.02
N GLY A 208 -10.50 -15.56 -15.00
CA GLY A 208 -10.03 -15.49 -13.61
C GLY A 208 -9.33 -14.17 -13.30
N THR A 209 -8.50 -14.15 -12.25
CA THR A 209 -7.90 -12.90 -11.76
C THR A 209 -6.61 -12.49 -12.47
N ILE A 210 -6.04 -13.36 -13.33
CA ILE A 210 -4.79 -13.07 -14.08
C ILE A 210 -4.75 -13.71 -15.47
N GLY A 211 -5.69 -14.59 -15.81
CA GLY A 211 -5.63 -15.39 -17.04
C GLY A 211 -5.60 -14.56 -18.32
N SER A 212 -6.30 -13.43 -18.34
CA SER A 212 -6.32 -12.51 -19.50
C SER A 212 -4.97 -11.83 -19.77
N VAL A 213 -4.09 -11.74 -18.78
CA VAL A 213 -2.74 -11.18 -18.95
C VAL A 213 -1.92 -11.98 -19.95
N SER A 214 -2.25 -13.28 -20.19
CA SER A 214 -1.64 -14.08 -21.27
C SER A 214 -1.79 -13.47 -22.66
N LEU A 215 -2.82 -12.62 -22.89
CA LEU A 215 -3.06 -11.91 -24.14
C LEU A 215 -2.06 -10.78 -24.39
N LEU A 216 -1.32 -10.35 -23.35
CA LEU A 216 -0.30 -9.31 -23.42
C LEU A 216 1.12 -9.87 -23.68
N LYS A 217 1.23 -11.18 -23.94
CA LYS A 217 2.51 -11.81 -24.29
C LYS A 217 3.15 -11.12 -25.50
N GLY A 218 4.41 -10.72 -25.34
CA GLY A 218 5.17 -9.98 -26.36
C GLY A 218 4.86 -8.49 -26.47
N LYS A 219 3.82 -7.99 -25.78
CA LYS A 219 3.52 -6.55 -25.68
C LYS A 219 4.23 -5.89 -24.51
N ILE A 220 4.34 -6.60 -23.37
CA ILE A 220 5.01 -6.13 -22.17
C ILE A 220 6.36 -6.82 -22.06
N THR A 221 7.42 -6.02 -22.04
CA THR A 221 8.82 -6.48 -22.01
C THR A 221 9.61 -5.98 -20.79
N THR A 222 8.97 -5.22 -19.93
CA THR A 222 9.52 -4.70 -18.66
C THR A 222 8.72 -5.24 -17.48
N PRO A 223 9.20 -5.12 -16.25
CA PRO A 223 8.35 -5.30 -15.09
C PRO A 223 7.08 -4.45 -15.22
N PHE A 224 5.97 -4.92 -14.70
CA PHE A 224 4.68 -4.24 -14.82
C PHE A 224 3.83 -4.43 -13.57
N PHE A 225 2.98 -3.45 -13.32
CA PHE A 225 1.99 -3.54 -12.26
C PHE A 225 0.75 -4.29 -12.73
N VAL A 226 0.12 -5.03 -11.82
CA VAL A 226 -1.23 -5.57 -12.01
C VAL A 226 -2.06 -5.11 -10.82
N SER A 227 -3.22 -4.53 -11.09
CA SER A 227 -4.15 -4.06 -10.06
C SER A 227 -5.57 -4.54 -10.34
N ASN A 228 -6.25 -4.96 -9.27
CA ASN A 228 -7.70 -5.05 -9.32
C ASN A 228 -8.30 -3.66 -9.52
N CYS A 229 -9.49 -3.59 -10.10
CA CYS A 229 -10.20 -2.32 -10.35
C CYS A 229 -11.06 -1.85 -9.16
N ASP A 230 -10.90 -2.42 -7.99
CA ASP A 230 -11.71 -2.19 -6.79
C ASP A 230 -10.88 -1.99 -5.52
N SER A 231 -9.58 -2.00 -5.62
CA SER A 231 -8.68 -1.86 -4.47
C SER A 231 -7.86 -0.59 -4.58
N ILE A 232 -8.07 0.33 -3.63
CA ILE A 232 -7.29 1.56 -3.51
C ILE A 232 -6.25 1.36 -2.41
N ASN A 233 -4.97 1.60 -2.72
CA ASN A 233 -3.88 1.52 -1.74
C ASN A 233 -3.24 2.90 -1.58
N ASP A 234 -3.30 3.49 -0.39
CA ASP A 234 -2.55 4.71 -0.06
C ASP A 234 -1.08 4.38 0.22
N GLN A 235 -0.42 3.84 -0.81
CA GLN A 235 0.99 3.46 -0.80
C GLN A 235 1.71 4.08 -2.00
N ASP A 236 2.93 4.53 -1.79
CA ASP A 236 3.80 4.89 -2.90
C ASP A 236 4.29 3.62 -3.61
N TYR A 237 3.81 3.39 -4.81
CA TYR A 237 4.18 2.21 -5.58
C TYR A 237 5.66 2.19 -6.01
N ARG A 238 6.40 3.31 -5.89
CA ARG A 238 7.87 3.31 -6.04
C ARG A 238 8.55 2.46 -4.98
N ASP A 239 8.09 2.55 -3.73
CA ASP A 239 8.65 1.73 -2.63
C ASP A 239 8.40 0.23 -2.89
N VAL A 240 7.24 -0.10 -3.47
CA VAL A 240 6.91 -1.48 -3.87
C VAL A 240 7.83 -1.96 -5.00
N TYR A 241 8.08 -1.09 -6.00
CA TYR A 241 8.99 -1.40 -7.11
C TYR A 241 10.44 -1.54 -6.63
N ASP A 242 10.92 -0.65 -5.79
CA ASP A 242 12.26 -0.72 -5.22
C ASP A 242 12.45 -2.03 -4.43
N TYR A 243 11.44 -2.42 -3.63
CA TYR A 243 11.44 -3.70 -2.93
C TYR A 243 11.48 -4.89 -3.90
N HIS A 244 10.70 -4.84 -4.99
CA HIS A 244 10.67 -5.87 -6.02
C HIS A 244 12.06 -6.09 -6.63
N VAL A 245 12.70 -5.00 -7.07
CA VAL A 245 14.03 -5.03 -7.71
C VAL A 245 15.12 -5.45 -6.73
N GLN A 246 15.19 -4.84 -5.53
CA GLN A 246 16.21 -5.14 -4.53
C GLN A 246 16.20 -6.59 -4.09
N ASN A 247 15.02 -7.20 -4.00
CA ASN A 247 14.87 -8.60 -3.61
C ASN A 247 14.90 -9.57 -4.80
N LYS A 248 15.03 -9.07 -6.04
CA LYS A 248 15.03 -9.89 -7.26
C LYS A 248 13.82 -10.83 -7.30
N ASN A 249 12.64 -10.29 -6.99
CA ASN A 249 11.41 -11.07 -7.00
C ASN A 249 10.93 -11.30 -8.44
N ASP A 250 10.36 -12.46 -8.73
CA ASP A 250 9.61 -12.68 -9.98
C ASP A 250 8.22 -12.04 -9.90
N LEU A 251 7.62 -12.10 -8.71
CA LEU A 251 6.34 -11.50 -8.40
C LEU A 251 6.39 -10.88 -7.01
N THR A 252 5.86 -9.67 -6.85
CA THR A 252 5.66 -9.02 -5.54
C THR A 252 4.17 -8.77 -5.32
N ILE A 253 3.67 -9.19 -4.17
CA ILE A 253 2.30 -8.95 -3.72
C ILE A 253 2.31 -7.76 -2.77
N VAL A 254 1.45 -6.77 -2.97
CA VAL A 254 1.13 -5.82 -1.91
C VAL A 254 0.18 -6.51 -0.94
N THR A 255 0.58 -6.59 0.33
CA THR A 255 -0.19 -7.26 1.38
C THR A 255 -0.57 -6.27 2.47
N MET A 256 -1.77 -6.38 3.02
CA MET A 256 -2.22 -5.57 4.15
C MET A 256 -2.12 -6.38 5.45
N ILE A 257 -1.66 -5.74 6.52
CA ILE A 257 -1.67 -6.34 7.86
C ILE A 257 -3.08 -6.21 8.43
N LYS A 258 -3.77 -7.34 8.56
CA LYS A 258 -5.10 -7.43 9.19
C LYS A 258 -4.98 -8.00 10.58
N SER A 259 -5.47 -7.24 11.58
CA SER A 259 -5.52 -7.67 12.98
C SER A 259 -6.93 -8.10 13.36
N PHE A 260 -7.04 -9.28 13.96
CA PHE A 260 -8.29 -9.80 14.51
C PHE A 260 -8.15 -9.93 16.02
N LYS A 261 -8.87 -9.11 16.76
CA LYS A 261 -8.90 -9.15 18.20
C LYS A 261 -9.80 -10.29 18.69
N ILE A 262 -9.23 -11.25 19.41
CA ILE A 262 -10.01 -12.29 20.07
C ILE A 262 -10.41 -11.78 21.46
N PRO A 263 -11.71 -11.61 21.78
CA PRO A 263 -12.14 -11.03 23.05
C PRO A 263 -12.09 -12.02 24.23
N TYR A 264 -11.46 -13.19 24.03
CA TYR A 264 -11.37 -14.28 25.00
C TYR A 264 -9.94 -14.77 25.16
N GLY A 265 -9.66 -15.47 26.29
CA GLY A 265 -8.42 -16.23 26.46
C GLY A 265 -8.36 -17.37 25.43
N VAL A 266 -7.26 -17.46 24.69
CA VAL A 266 -6.99 -18.55 23.73
C VAL A 266 -6.10 -19.58 24.40
N ILE A 267 -6.57 -20.82 24.44
CA ILE A 267 -5.85 -21.96 25.02
C ILE A 267 -5.29 -22.81 23.88
N GLU A 268 -4.00 -23.09 23.94
CA GLU A 268 -3.35 -24.06 23.06
C GLU A 268 -3.23 -25.39 23.82
N THR A 269 -3.54 -26.48 23.13
CA THR A 269 -3.47 -27.83 23.73
C THR A 269 -2.52 -28.72 22.92
N GLY A 270 -1.75 -29.53 23.60
CA GLY A 270 -0.94 -30.60 23.03
C GLY A 270 -1.67 -31.95 23.06
N GLU A 271 -0.89 -33.02 23.04
CA GLU A 271 -1.41 -34.39 23.11
C GLU A 271 -2.26 -34.59 24.35
N ASN A 272 -3.33 -35.41 24.22
CA ASN A 272 -4.30 -35.72 25.28
C ASN A 272 -5.02 -34.50 25.88
N GLY A 273 -5.07 -33.36 25.16
CA GLY A 273 -5.77 -32.16 25.62
C GLY A 273 -5.05 -31.37 26.72
N ILE A 274 -3.80 -31.66 27.00
CA ILE A 274 -3.02 -30.95 28.01
C ILE A 274 -2.75 -29.51 27.51
N MET A 275 -3.06 -28.52 28.35
CA MET A 275 -2.79 -27.12 28.04
C MET A 275 -1.28 -26.87 27.90
N THR A 276 -0.88 -26.30 26.77
CA THR A 276 0.52 -25.93 26.45
C THR A 276 0.75 -24.45 26.56
N ALA A 277 -0.26 -23.63 26.28
CA ALA A 277 -0.18 -22.18 26.38
C ALA A 277 -1.54 -21.54 26.63
N LEU A 278 -1.53 -20.38 27.27
CA LEU A 278 -2.68 -19.49 27.45
C LEU A 278 -2.28 -18.09 27.00
N ARG A 279 -3.06 -17.51 26.08
CA ARG A 279 -2.91 -16.11 25.66
C ARG A 279 -4.21 -15.37 25.93
N GLU A 280 -4.17 -14.37 26.81
CA GLU A 280 -5.35 -13.57 27.18
C GLU A 280 -5.61 -12.52 26.09
N LYS A 281 -6.79 -12.57 25.48
CA LYS A 281 -7.28 -11.62 24.46
C LYS A 281 -6.26 -11.23 23.39
N PRO A 282 -5.66 -12.22 22.71
CA PRO A 282 -4.59 -11.94 21.74
C PRO A 282 -5.12 -11.24 20.48
N ASP A 283 -4.26 -10.42 19.87
CA ASP A 283 -4.44 -9.94 18.50
C ASP A 283 -3.80 -10.93 17.53
N LEU A 284 -4.59 -11.50 16.61
CA LEU A 284 -4.09 -12.37 15.55
C LEU A 284 -3.85 -11.55 14.30
N ASN A 285 -2.61 -11.50 13.86
CA ASN A 285 -2.18 -10.68 12.73
C ASN A 285 -1.93 -11.55 11.50
N PHE A 286 -2.53 -11.18 10.38
CA PHE A 286 -2.37 -11.86 9.11
C PHE A 286 -1.98 -10.87 8.00
N GLN A 287 -1.16 -11.34 7.06
CA GLN A 287 -0.96 -10.64 5.80
C GLN A 287 -2.00 -11.12 4.80
N VAL A 288 -2.86 -10.19 4.34
CA VAL A 288 -3.89 -10.48 3.34
C VAL A 288 -3.56 -9.81 2.02
N ASN A 289 -3.94 -10.45 0.93
CA ASN A 289 -3.69 -9.99 -0.42
C ASN A 289 -4.60 -8.78 -0.75
N THR A 290 -4.01 -7.67 -1.20
CA THR A 290 -4.74 -6.44 -1.54
C THR A 290 -5.23 -6.37 -2.98
N GLY A 291 -4.81 -7.29 -3.86
CA GLY A 291 -5.13 -7.23 -5.28
C GLY A 291 -4.22 -6.33 -6.11
N ALA A 292 -3.08 -5.90 -5.57
CA ALA A 292 -2.05 -5.15 -6.28
C ALA A 292 -0.72 -5.92 -6.30
N TYR A 293 -0.06 -5.93 -7.46
CA TYR A 293 1.12 -6.76 -7.70
C TYR A 293 2.12 -6.06 -8.61
N ILE A 294 3.38 -6.51 -8.55
CA ILE A 294 4.39 -6.29 -9.59
C ILE A 294 4.86 -7.65 -10.10
N LEU A 295 4.95 -7.80 -11.42
CA LEU A 295 5.40 -9.02 -12.08
C LEU A 295 6.55 -8.70 -13.03
N ASN A 296 7.50 -9.62 -13.15
CA ASN A 296 8.43 -9.63 -14.27
C ASN A 296 7.73 -10.14 -15.54
N PRO A 297 8.11 -9.66 -16.73
CA PRO A 297 7.44 -10.02 -17.99
C PRO A 297 7.45 -11.53 -18.27
N GLU A 298 8.47 -12.25 -17.82
CA GLU A 298 8.58 -13.71 -17.97
C GLU A 298 7.43 -14.46 -17.28
N CYS A 299 6.81 -13.88 -16.27
CA CYS A 299 5.65 -14.47 -15.60
C CYS A 299 4.43 -14.59 -16.53
N ILE A 300 4.35 -13.80 -17.60
CA ILE A 300 3.28 -13.89 -18.60
C ILE A 300 3.32 -15.24 -19.32
N ASP A 301 4.53 -15.77 -19.56
CA ASP A 301 4.72 -17.06 -20.24
C ASP A 301 4.22 -18.26 -19.41
N GLU A 302 4.08 -18.07 -18.12
CA GLU A 302 3.57 -19.09 -17.21
C GLU A 302 2.04 -19.14 -17.14
N ILE A 303 1.36 -18.12 -17.65
CA ILE A 303 -0.10 -18.03 -17.68
C ILE A 303 -0.62 -18.80 -18.90
N PRO A 304 -1.44 -19.85 -18.69
CA PRO A 304 -1.92 -20.64 -19.83
C PRO A 304 -2.91 -19.83 -20.68
N LYS A 305 -2.70 -19.84 -21.99
CA LYS A 305 -3.55 -19.12 -22.94
C LYS A 305 -5.00 -19.66 -22.91
N ASP A 306 -5.97 -18.75 -22.92
CA ASP A 306 -7.41 -19.04 -23.00
C ASP A 306 -7.96 -19.98 -21.91
N LYS A 307 -7.30 -20.03 -20.75
CA LYS A 307 -7.72 -20.84 -19.60
C LYS A 307 -8.04 -19.95 -18.39
N PHE A 308 -9.02 -20.39 -17.64
CA PHE A 308 -9.31 -19.80 -16.33
C PHE A 308 -8.12 -19.99 -15.39
N PHE A 309 -7.53 -18.87 -14.91
CA PHE A 309 -6.31 -18.90 -14.13
C PHE A 309 -6.30 -17.77 -13.10
N HIS A 310 -6.13 -18.13 -11.82
CA HIS A 310 -6.01 -17.14 -10.75
C HIS A 310 -4.55 -16.76 -10.51
N ILE A 311 -4.35 -15.57 -9.99
CA ILE A 311 -3.02 -15.08 -9.57
C ILE A 311 -2.38 -16.02 -8.53
N THR A 312 -3.17 -16.65 -7.67
CA THR A 312 -2.68 -17.65 -6.70
C THR A 312 -2.06 -18.86 -7.37
N HIS A 313 -2.63 -19.35 -8.48
CA HIS A 313 -2.04 -20.44 -9.27
C HIS A 313 -0.68 -20.02 -9.88
N LEU A 314 -0.55 -18.75 -10.31
CA LEU A 314 0.73 -18.24 -10.79
C LEU A 314 1.77 -18.19 -9.68
N MET A 315 1.40 -17.74 -8.49
CA MET A 315 2.28 -17.71 -7.32
C MET A 315 2.79 -19.13 -6.95
N GLU A 316 1.89 -20.11 -6.93
CA GLU A 316 2.24 -21.51 -6.67
C GLU A 316 3.21 -22.05 -7.73
N LYS A 317 2.96 -21.73 -9.01
CA LYS A 317 3.79 -22.14 -10.13
C LYS A 317 5.20 -21.54 -10.05
N ILE A 318 5.30 -20.22 -9.76
CA ILE A 318 6.57 -19.55 -9.54
C ILE A 318 7.34 -20.20 -8.38
N LYS A 319 6.67 -20.46 -7.25
CA LYS A 319 7.28 -21.14 -6.11
C LYS A 319 7.77 -22.54 -6.46
N ALA A 320 6.96 -23.30 -7.21
CA ALA A 320 7.30 -24.70 -7.59
C ALA A 320 8.57 -24.77 -8.46
N ARG A 321 8.84 -23.76 -9.29
CA ARG A 321 10.09 -23.69 -10.08
C ARG A 321 11.29 -23.08 -9.33
N GLY A 322 11.13 -22.78 -8.04
CA GLY A 322 12.17 -22.15 -7.23
C GLY A 322 12.29 -20.63 -7.42
N GLY A 323 11.30 -19.99 -8.06
CA GLY A 323 11.22 -18.53 -8.21
C GLY A 323 10.82 -17.83 -6.93
N ARG A 324 10.92 -16.51 -6.94
CA ARG A 324 10.73 -15.64 -5.75
C ARG A 324 9.41 -14.89 -5.80
N VAL A 325 8.54 -15.16 -4.82
CA VAL A 325 7.32 -14.40 -4.57
C VAL A 325 7.52 -13.59 -3.30
N GLY A 326 7.64 -12.27 -3.44
CA GLY A 326 7.81 -11.34 -2.32
C GLY A 326 6.46 -10.79 -1.82
N CYS A 327 6.42 -10.38 -0.55
CA CYS A 327 5.27 -9.70 0.05
C CYS A 327 5.70 -8.33 0.56
N PHE A 328 5.08 -7.27 0.07
CA PHE A 328 5.30 -5.91 0.54
C PHE A 328 4.12 -5.50 1.44
N PRO A 329 4.34 -5.33 2.75
CA PRO A 329 3.27 -5.05 3.69
C PRO A 329 2.86 -3.57 3.70
N VAL A 330 1.56 -3.31 3.76
CA VAL A 330 0.97 -1.99 4.05
C VAL A 330 0.11 -2.07 5.30
N SER A 331 -0.22 -0.94 5.92
CA SER A 331 -1.12 -0.87 7.06
C SER A 331 -2.57 -1.14 6.65
N GLU A 332 -3.43 -1.46 7.63
CA GLU A 332 -4.86 -1.68 7.39
C GLU A 332 -5.52 -0.40 6.86
N GLY A 333 -5.18 0.76 7.42
CA GLY A 333 -5.72 2.06 7.02
C GLY A 333 -5.27 2.54 5.62
N ALA A 334 -4.20 1.94 5.07
CA ALA A 334 -3.74 2.27 3.72
C ALA A 334 -4.47 1.51 2.60
N TRP A 335 -5.29 0.51 2.92
CA TRP A 335 -5.98 -0.30 1.93
C TRP A 335 -7.50 -0.18 2.06
N HIS A 336 -8.18 0.06 0.93
CA HIS A 336 -9.62 0.21 0.85
C HIS A 336 -10.20 -0.72 -0.22
N ASP A 337 -11.00 -1.71 0.22
CA ASP A 337 -11.74 -2.61 -0.68
C ASP A 337 -13.06 -1.96 -1.08
N MET A 338 -13.09 -1.36 -2.26
CA MET A 338 -14.31 -0.76 -2.83
C MET A 338 -15.27 -1.82 -3.40
N GLY A 339 -15.03 -3.09 -3.15
CA GLY A 339 -15.83 -4.21 -3.66
C GLY A 339 -17.09 -4.50 -2.86
N GLU A 340 -17.23 -3.94 -1.65
CA GLU A 340 -18.34 -4.21 -0.74
C GLU A 340 -18.97 -2.92 -0.20
N TRP A 341 -20.29 -2.96 0.03
CA TRP A 341 -21.04 -1.80 0.49
C TRP A 341 -20.51 -1.14 1.77
N PRO A 342 -20.16 -1.88 2.84
CA PRO A 342 -19.68 -1.22 4.05
C PRO A 342 -18.41 -0.38 3.83
N GLU A 343 -17.46 -0.89 3.07
CA GLU A 343 -16.19 -0.19 2.80
C GLU A 343 -16.40 0.96 1.80
N TYR A 344 -17.24 0.76 0.78
CA TYR A 344 -17.63 1.82 -0.15
C TYR A 344 -18.28 2.99 0.58
N LEU A 345 -19.27 2.73 1.47
CA LEU A 345 -19.96 3.77 2.23
C LEU A 345 -19.00 4.53 3.19
N LYS A 346 -18.02 3.85 3.78
CA LYS A 346 -16.99 4.52 4.58
C LYS A 346 -16.21 5.52 3.75
N MET A 347 -15.81 5.12 2.55
CA MET A 347 -14.98 5.97 1.68
C MET A 347 -15.72 7.22 1.23
N ILE A 348 -16.98 7.10 0.76
CA ILE A 348 -17.77 8.26 0.31
C ILE A 348 -18.19 9.20 1.44
N ASN A 349 -18.23 8.74 2.70
CA ASN A 349 -18.52 9.57 3.87
C ASN A 349 -17.28 10.26 4.46
N VAL A 350 -16.09 9.92 3.97
CA VAL A 350 -14.80 10.52 4.39
C VAL A 350 -14.39 11.65 3.45
N ILE A 351 -14.97 11.70 2.26
CA ILE A 351 -14.78 12.75 1.25
C ILE A 351 -15.92 13.77 1.36
#